data_42b3879c9a3ae9903320f386a2fec11f
#
_entry.id   42b3879c9a3ae9903320f386a2fec11f
#
_cell.length_a   1.000
_cell.length_b   1.000
_cell.length_c   1.000
_cell.angle_alpha   90.00
_cell.angle_beta   90.00
_cell.angle_gamma   90.00
#
_symmetry.space_group_name_H-M   'P 1'
#
loop_
_entity.id
_entity.type
_entity.pdbx_description
1 polymer ?
#
loop_
_entity_poly.entity_id
_entity_poly.type
_entity_poly.pdbx_seq_one_letter_code
_entity_poly.pdbx_strand_id
1 'polypeptide(L)'
;MSVCHCIFSSLMSELSQIQRMIKILQILSIGRKVTTKELRRRFDDTVSLRTLQRDMLTLSDSGVPLINEKLTANENTWYLMDHFKQFIPIPLEMNEYLAMEMLKANLSILKNTSIEDDVEKLTKKIEQILPDELFLQATASKFSNLLTNYSMGQYDYSGKNSIINQLIEAITKRRKCLVTYDSPSIQKENKFYIEPEKLLIYHGGLYLIFYVRTQKEFWLLAIHRIL
;
A
#
# COMPACT_ATOMS: atom_id res chain seq x y z
N MET A 1 33.49 39.09 18.31
CA MET A 1 32.23 38.78 17.60
C MET A 1 32.32 37.60 16.65
N SER A 2 33.38 36.79 16.66
CA SER A 2 33.60 35.71 15.67
C SER A 2 33.21 34.28 16.15
N VAL A 3 33.06 34.04 17.44
CA VAL A 3 32.79 32.69 18.01
C VAL A 3 31.31 32.32 17.90
N CYS A 4 30.41 33.33 17.96
CA CYS A 4 28.98 33.07 17.91
C CYS A 4 28.47 32.62 16.53
N HIS A 5 29.16 33.06 15.46
CA HIS A 5 28.77 32.72 14.07
C HIS A 5 29.14 31.27 13.71
N CYS A 6 30.25 30.76 14.24
CA CYS A 6 30.69 29.37 14.04
C CYS A 6 29.77 28.36 14.74
N ILE A 7 29.29 28.68 15.95
CA ILE A 7 28.40 27.77 16.72
C ILE A 7 27.03 27.71 16.02
N PHE A 8 26.50 28.83 15.54
CA PHE A 8 25.21 28.87 14.84
C PHE A 8 25.25 28.15 13.48
N SER A 9 26.36 28.28 12.75
CA SER A 9 26.58 27.54 11.48
C SER A 9 26.72 26.04 11.72
N SER A 10 27.38 25.61 12.80
CA SER A 10 27.51 24.19 13.16
C SER A 10 26.17 23.59 13.55
N LEU A 11 25.36 24.30 14.36
CA LEU A 11 24.02 23.84 14.74
C LEU A 11 23.09 23.69 13.52
N MET A 12 23.11 24.65 12.60
CA MET A 12 22.30 24.58 11.38
C MET A 12 22.76 23.45 10.43
N SER A 13 24.06 23.14 10.39
CA SER A 13 24.57 22.02 9.63
C SER A 13 24.20 20.67 10.25
N GLU A 14 24.16 20.55 11.55
CA GLU A 14 23.72 19.35 12.28
C GLU A 14 22.23 19.09 12.11
N LEU A 15 21.39 20.11 12.27
CA LEU A 15 19.94 20.00 12.01
C LEU A 15 19.67 19.60 10.55
N SER A 16 20.37 20.15 9.59
CA SER A 16 20.21 19.75 8.19
C SER A 16 20.66 18.31 7.92
N GLN A 17 21.67 17.81 8.65
CA GLN A 17 22.10 16.40 8.57
C GLN A 17 21.03 15.47 9.12
N ILE A 18 20.46 15.75 10.29
CA ILE A 18 19.37 14.96 10.89
C ILE A 18 18.17 14.90 9.93
N GLN A 19 17.77 16.03 9.37
CA GLN A 19 16.66 16.06 8.40
C GLN A 19 16.95 15.19 7.17
N ARG A 20 18.17 15.22 6.64
CA ARG A 20 18.59 14.36 5.52
C ARG A 20 18.54 12.88 5.92
N MET A 21 19.06 12.52 7.10
CA MET A 21 19.07 11.15 7.59
C MET A 21 17.65 10.60 7.76
N ILE A 22 16.73 11.38 8.32
CA ILE A 22 15.31 10.99 8.43
C ILE A 22 14.72 10.77 7.04
N LYS A 23 14.95 11.67 6.10
CA LYS A 23 14.45 11.53 4.72
C LYS A 23 15.03 10.31 4.00
N ILE A 24 16.33 10.01 4.21
CA ILE A 24 16.96 8.79 3.71
C ILE A 24 16.28 7.55 4.30
N LEU A 25 16.05 7.51 5.59
CA LEU A 25 15.37 6.42 6.26
C LEU A 25 13.96 6.22 5.71
N GLN A 26 13.19 7.28 5.52
CA GLN A 26 11.85 7.23 4.90
C GLN A 26 11.90 6.63 3.49
N ILE A 27 12.87 7.02 2.66
CA ILE A 27 13.05 6.47 1.31
C ILE A 27 13.37 4.97 1.35
N LEU A 28 14.25 4.55 2.27
CA LEU A 28 14.67 3.16 2.40
C LEU A 28 13.59 2.27 3.03
N SER A 29 12.73 2.81 3.89
CA SER A 29 11.63 2.08 4.54
C SER A 29 10.58 1.56 3.55
N ILE A 30 10.45 2.21 2.39
CA ILE A 30 9.56 1.77 1.31
C ILE A 30 10.02 0.42 0.70
N GLY A 31 11.17 -0.10 1.14
CA GLY A 31 11.64 -1.45 0.76
C GLY A 31 12.37 -1.51 -0.58
N ARG A 32 12.77 -0.38 -1.16
CA ARG A 32 13.52 -0.32 -2.41
C ARG A 32 15.03 -0.36 -2.15
N LYS A 33 15.73 -1.05 -3.03
CA LYS A 33 17.18 -0.91 -3.15
C LYS A 33 17.45 0.42 -3.86
N VAL A 34 18.26 1.29 -3.26
CA VAL A 34 18.52 2.66 -3.78
C VAL A 34 20.01 2.87 -3.92
N THR A 35 20.45 3.41 -5.05
CA THR A 35 21.85 3.81 -5.25
C THR A 35 22.07 5.22 -4.69
N THR A 36 23.34 5.54 -4.39
CA THR A 36 23.70 6.90 -3.93
C THR A 36 23.35 7.98 -4.96
N LYS A 37 23.41 7.62 -6.26
CA LYS A 37 23.02 8.53 -7.36
C LYS A 37 21.50 8.76 -7.38
N GLU A 38 20.72 7.70 -7.14
CA GLU A 38 19.26 7.82 -7.06
C GLU A 38 18.83 8.63 -5.84
N LEU A 39 19.48 8.42 -4.69
CA LEU A 39 19.28 9.26 -3.51
C LEU A 39 19.54 10.74 -3.82
N ARG A 40 20.64 11.04 -4.50
CA ARG A 40 20.97 12.43 -4.88
C ARG A 40 19.86 13.07 -5.70
N ARG A 41 19.32 12.37 -6.69
CA ARG A 41 18.18 12.87 -7.49
C ARG A 41 16.95 13.17 -6.63
N ARG A 42 16.68 12.36 -5.61
CA ARG A 42 15.56 12.58 -4.67
C ARG A 42 15.78 13.75 -3.72
N PHE A 43 17.00 14.26 -3.64
CA PHE A 43 17.37 15.50 -2.97
C PHE A 43 17.56 16.66 -3.97
N ASP A 44 16.96 16.57 -5.17
CA ASP A 44 17.03 17.57 -6.23
C ASP A 44 18.48 17.97 -6.57
N ASP A 45 19.42 17.00 -6.50
CA ASP A 45 20.84 17.17 -6.72
C ASP A 45 21.54 18.24 -5.82
N THR A 46 20.86 18.70 -4.77
CA THR A 46 21.37 19.73 -3.83
C THR A 46 22.45 19.18 -2.88
N VAL A 47 22.49 17.87 -2.68
CA VAL A 47 23.42 17.20 -1.76
C VAL A 47 24.51 16.46 -2.54
N SER A 48 25.77 16.59 -2.09
CA SER A 48 26.88 15.89 -2.74
C SER A 48 26.82 14.37 -2.50
N LEU A 49 27.31 13.55 -3.45
CA LEU A 49 27.40 12.09 -3.29
C LEU A 49 28.22 11.70 -2.06
N ARG A 50 29.32 12.44 -1.78
CA ARG A 50 30.17 12.19 -0.61
C ARG A 50 29.42 12.46 0.70
N THR A 51 28.58 13.49 0.75
CA THR A 51 27.74 13.78 1.92
C THR A 51 26.73 12.67 2.15
N LEU A 52 26.03 12.22 1.11
CA LEU A 52 25.07 11.13 1.21
C LEU A 52 25.73 9.81 1.64
N GLN A 53 26.91 9.49 1.11
CA GLN A 53 27.66 8.30 1.54
C GLN A 53 28.02 8.37 3.02
N ARG A 54 28.48 9.54 3.51
CA ARG A 54 28.79 9.75 4.92
C ARG A 54 27.54 9.61 5.79
N ASP A 55 26.41 10.17 5.38
CA ASP A 55 25.14 10.07 6.10
C ASP A 55 24.67 8.60 6.19
N MET A 56 24.84 7.82 5.12
CA MET A 56 24.51 6.38 5.09
C MET A 56 25.41 5.58 6.04
N LEU A 57 26.71 5.86 6.06
CA LEU A 57 27.64 5.23 6.99
C LEU A 57 27.30 5.60 8.44
N THR A 58 27.00 6.88 8.71
CA THR A 58 26.60 7.32 10.06
C THR A 58 25.32 6.61 10.52
N LEU A 59 24.33 6.42 9.65
CA LEU A 59 23.13 5.65 9.97
C LEU A 59 23.48 4.19 10.29
N SER A 60 24.33 3.56 9.50
CA SER A 60 24.80 2.20 9.73
C SER A 60 25.52 2.07 11.07
N ASP A 61 26.44 2.99 11.37
CA ASP A 61 27.21 3.04 12.63
C ASP A 61 26.31 3.31 13.85
N SER A 62 25.19 3.99 13.64
CA SER A 62 24.17 4.24 14.66
C SER A 62 23.24 3.04 14.93
N GLY A 63 23.52 1.89 14.33
CA GLY A 63 22.76 0.65 14.56
C GLY A 63 21.55 0.46 13.62
N VAL A 64 21.37 1.32 12.61
CA VAL A 64 20.35 1.08 11.57
C VAL A 64 20.85 -0.06 10.67
N PRO A 65 20.12 -1.18 10.51
CA PRO A 65 20.58 -2.33 9.74
C PRO A 65 20.49 -2.07 8.24
N LEU A 66 21.41 -1.24 7.76
CA LEU A 66 21.62 -0.95 6.36
C LEU A 66 22.53 -1.99 5.73
N ILE A 67 22.07 -2.57 4.64
CA ILE A 67 22.89 -3.46 3.81
C ILE A 67 23.45 -2.65 2.65
N ASN A 68 24.76 -2.75 2.45
CA ASN A 68 25.48 -2.18 1.33
C ASN A 68 25.91 -3.30 0.39
N GLU A 69 25.39 -3.30 -0.82
CA GLU A 69 25.68 -4.30 -1.84
C GLU A 69 26.31 -3.62 -3.06
N LYS A 70 27.46 -4.12 -3.51
CA LYS A 70 28.11 -3.60 -4.72
C LYS A 70 27.35 -4.04 -5.97
N LEU A 71 26.83 -3.08 -6.70
CA LEU A 71 26.16 -3.32 -8.00
C LEU A 71 27.17 -3.37 -9.14
N THR A 72 28.13 -2.45 -9.13
CA THR A 72 29.25 -2.33 -10.09
C THR A 72 30.50 -1.86 -9.38
N ALA A 73 31.65 -1.79 -10.10
CA ALA A 73 32.90 -1.32 -9.53
C ALA A 73 32.80 0.08 -8.87
N ASN A 74 31.89 0.92 -9.32
CA ASN A 74 31.73 2.31 -8.88
C ASN A 74 30.35 2.65 -8.31
N GLU A 75 29.48 1.67 -8.06
CA GLU A 75 28.12 1.93 -7.60
C GLU A 75 27.69 0.94 -6.52
N ASN A 76 27.32 1.48 -5.37
CA ASN A 76 26.79 0.75 -4.25
C ASN A 76 25.29 0.94 -4.16
N THR A 77 24.58 -0.14 -3.86
CA THR A 77 23.15 -0.14 -3.59
C THR A 77 22.93 -0.33 -2.09
N TRP A 78 22.05 0.47 -1.55
CA TRP A 78 21.70 0.47 -0.13
C TRP A 78 20.24 0.07 0.07
N TYR A 79 19.99 -0.74 1.08
CA TYR A 79 18.63 -1.12 1.47
C TYR A 79 18.57 -1.50 2.95
N LEU A 80 17.37 -1.40 3.53
CA LEU A 80 17.10 -1.87 4.89
C LEU A 80 16.79 -3.36 4.91
N MET A 81 17.21 -4.06 5.95
CA MET A 81 16.78 -5.44 6.21
C MET A 81 15.25 -5.52 6.29
N ASP A 82 14.67 -6.63 5.82
CA ASP A 82 13.22 -6.76 5.63
C ASP A 82 12.39 -6.50 6.89
N HIS A 83 12.85 -6.95 8.05
CA HIS A 83 12.14 -6.72 9.32
C HIS A 83 12.29 -5.28 9.87
N PHE A 84 13.17 -4.47 9.31
CA PHE A 84 13.35 -3.06 9.71
C PHE A 84 12.57 -2.08 8.81
N LYS A 85 12.05 -2.53 7.70
CA LYS A 85 11.24 -1.71 6.78
C LYS A 85 9.93 -1.22 7.40
N GLN A 86 9.50 -1.84 8.49
CA GLN A 86 8.24 -1.51 9.18
C GLN A 86 8.43 -0.49 10.33
N PHE A 87 9.65 -0.01 10.59
CA PHE A 87 9.96 0.75 11.81
C PHE A 87 9.93 2.29 11.65
N ILE A 88 9.75 2.80 10.46
CA ILE A 88 9.79 4.25 10.24
C ILE A 88 8.36 4.79 10.16
N PRO A 89 7.96 5.67 11.10
CA PRO A 89 6.65 6.27 11.09
C PRO A 89 6.48 7.13 9.82
N ILE A 90 5.45 6.83 9.04
CA ILE A 90 4.98 7.73 7.99
C ILE A 90 4.19 8.82 8.70
N PRO A 91 4.57 10.11 8.58
CA PRO A 91 3.75 11.17 9.15
C PRO A 91 2.36 11.12 8.52
N LEU A 92 1.34 10.95 9.36
CA LEU A 92 -0.05 10.89 8.93
C LEU A 92 -0.79 12.09 9.48
N GLU A 93 -1.50 12.80 8.62
CA GLU A 93 -2.38 13.90 9.02
C GLU A 93 -3.79 13.39 9.32
N MET A 94 -4.55 14.14 10.13
CA MET A 94 -5.92 13.79 10.49
C MET A 94 -6.81 13.60 9.24
N ASN A 95 -6.64 14.44 8.22
CA ASN A 95 -7.41 14.35 6.98
C ASN A 95 -7.12 13.06 6.19
N GLU A 96 -5.88 12.58 6.24
CA GLU A 96 -5.48 11.32 5.59
C GLU A 96 -6.06 10.12 6.33
N TYR A 97 -6.05 10.16 7.67
CA TYR A 97 -6.72 9.14 8.48
C TYR A 97 -8.23 9.09 8.22
N LEU A 98 -8.89 10.26 8.16
CA LEU A 98 -10.32 10.35 7.81
C LEU A 98 -10.61 9.79 6.42
N ALA A 99 -9.78 10.11 5.43
CA ALA A 99 -9.92 9.57 4.08
C ALA A 99 -9.80 8.05 4.07
N MET A 100 -8.90 7.48 4.87
CA MET A 100 -8.77 6.03 5.04
C MET A 100 -10.03 5.40 5.67
N GLU A 101 -10.60 6.00 6.72
CA GLU A 101 -11.86 5.53 7.33
C GLU A 101 -13.04 5.60 6.34
N MET A 102 -13.09 6.65 5.51
CA MET A 102 -14.06 6.76 4.42
C MET A 102 -13.91 5.64 3.38
N LEU A 103 -12.68 5.33 2.99
CA LEU A 103 -12.41 4.21 2.08
C LEU A 103 -12.82 2.87 2.69
N LYS A 104 -12.49 2.64 3.97
CA LYS A 104 -12.88 1.44 4.72
C LYS A 104 -14.40 1.26 4.75
N ALA A 105 -15.16 2.32 5.02
CA ALA A 105 -16.63 2.27 5.01
C ALA A 105 -17.18 1.86 3.63
N ASN A 106 -16.56 2.29 2.53
CA ASN A 106 -16.94 1.90 1.18
C ASN A 106 -16.57 0.44 0.81
N LEU A 107 -15.64 -0.16 1.52
CA LEU A 107 -15.24 -1.56 1.32
C LEU A 107 -16.13 -2.57 2.04
N SER A 108 -17.22 -2.14 2.70
CA SER A 108 -18.17 -3.01 3.40
C SER A 108 -18.77 -4.13 2.53
N ILE A 109 -18.76 -3.95 1.20
CA ILE A 109 -19.16 -4.98 0.23
C ILE A 109 -18.25 -6.22 0.25
N LEU A 110 -16.99 -6.07 0.67
CA LEU A 110 -16.01 -7.16 0.77
C LEU A 110 -16.00 -7.81 2.17
N LYS A 111 -17.09 -7.61 2.93
CA LYS A 111 -17.26 -8.20 4.26
C LYS A 111 -17.14 -9.73 4.20
N ASN A 112 -16.51 -10.29 5.22
CA ASN A 112 -16.20 -11.72 5.34
C ASN A 112 -15.22 -12.24 4.25
N THR A 113 -14.40 -11.36 3.68
CA THR A 113 -13.33 -11.75 2.75
C THR A 113 -11.95 -11.49 3.33
N SER A 114 -10.94 -12.16 2.80
CA SER A 114 -9.52 -11.91 3.17
C SER A 114 -9.09 -10.46 2.93
N ILE A 115 -9.75 -9.75 2.02
CA ILE A 115 -9.48 -8.33 1.74
C ILE A 115 -9.92 -7.47 2.92
N GLU A 116 -11.06 -7.77 3.55
CA GLU A 116 -11.50 -7.10 4.78
C GLU A 116 -10.47 -7.30 5.89
N ASP A 117 -10.03 -8.54 6.11
CA ASP A 117 -9.01 -8.86 7.12
C ASP A 117 -7.71 -8.08 6.89
N ASP A 118 -7.29 -7.93 5.64
CA ASP A 118 -6.07 -7.21 5.29
C ASP A 118 -6.24 -5.69 5.45
N VAL A 119 -7.41 -5.15 5.15
CA VAL A 119 -7.76 -3.74 5.42
C VAL A 119 -7.77 -3.47 6.93
N GLU A 120 -8.35 -4.36 7.73
CA GLU A 120 -8.34 -4.23 9.19
C GLU A 120 -6.92 -4.28 9.77
N LYS A 121 -6.09 -5.21 9.29
CA LYS A 121 -4.66 -5.28 9.69
C LYS A 121 -3.92 -3.99 9.34
N LEU A 122 -4.18 -3.44 8.13
CA LEU A 122 -3.58 -2.19 7.71
C LEU A 122 -4.03 -1.03 8.61
N THR A 123 -5.33 -0.92 8.87
CA THR A 123 -5.89 0.11 9.76
C THR A 123 -5.25 0.03 11.16
N LYS A 124 -5.18 -1.16 11.76
CA LYS A 124 -4.53 -1.35 13.07
C LYS A 124 -3.06 -0.93 13.08
N LYS A 125 -2.31 -1.22 11.99
CA LYS A 125 -0.91 -0.75 11.88
C LYS A 125 -0.82 0.76 11.81
N ILE A 126 -1.74 1.42 11.11
CA ILE A 126 -1.79 2.88 11.01
C ILE A 126 -2.15 3.49 12.36
N GLU A 127 -3.14 2.95 13.07
CA GLU A 127 -3.54 3.39 14.41
C GLU A 127 -2.38 3.33 15.41
N GLN A 128 -1.51 2.32 15.32
CA GLN A 128 -0.34 2.17 16.18
C GLN A 128 0.74 3.23 15.97
N ILE A 129 0.76 3.89 14.83
CA ILE A 129 1.75 4.93 14.51
C ILE A 129 1.16 6.35 14.57
N LEU A 130 -0.14 6.48 14.85
CA LEU A 130 -0.77 7.78 15.07
C LEU A 130 -0.21 8.45 16.33
N PRO A 131 0.06 9.76 16.30
CA PRO A 131 0.31 10.53 17.51
C PRO A 131 -0.85 10.40 18.51
N ASP A 132 -0.55 10.37 19.80
CA ASP A 132 -1.56 10.18 20.86
C ASP A 132 -2.72 11.17 20.76
N GLU A 133 -2.45 12.43 20.41
CA GLU A 133 -3.49 13.46 20.23
C GLU A 133 -4.44 13.11 19.09
N LEU A 134 -3.92 12.64 17.95
CA LEU A 134 -4.72 12.23 16.80
C LEU A 134 -5.48 10.94 17.09
N PHE A 135 -4.87 10.00 17.78
CA PHE A 135 -5.51 8.76 18.21
C PHE A 135 -6.70 9.03 19.15
N LEU A 136 -6.54 9.92 20.14
CA LEU A 136 -7.63 10.33 21.03
C LEU A 136 -8.76 11.04 20.29
N GLN A 137 -8.46 11.92 19.36
CA GLN A 137 -9.47 12.57 18.50
C GLN A 137 -10.20 11.58 17.60
N ALA A 138 -9.48 10.65 16.99
CA ALA A 138 -10.04 9.61 16.14
C ALA A 138 -10.98 8.67 16.92
N THR A 139 -10.60 8.26 18.12
CA THR A 139 -11.42 7.39 19.00
C THR A 139 -12.59 8.13 19.63
N ALA A 140 -12.41 9.39 20.05
CA ALA A 140 -13.46 10.19 20.67
C ALA A 140 -14.58 10.55 19.68
N SER A 141 -14.27 10.82 18.45
CA SER A 141 -15.24 11.24 17.41
C SER A 141 -16.00 10.07 16.81
N LYS A 142 -15.64 8.80 17.10
CA LYS A 142 -16.25 7.59 16.51
C LYS A 142 -16.56 7.81 15.01
N PHE A 143 -15.52 8.20 14.24
CA PHE A 143 -15.66 8.51 12.82
C PHE A 143 -16.32 7.39 12.02
N SER A 144 -16.19 6.14 12.46
CA SER A 144 -16.93 5.00 11.91
C SER A 144 -18.45 5.19 11.94
N ASN A 145 -18.98 6.03 12.82
CA ASN A 145 -20.42 6.31 12.92
C ASN A 145 -20.86 7.49 12.05
N LEU A 146 -19.94 8.28 11.51
CA LEU A 146 -20.27 9.43 10.64
C LEU A 146 -20.61 9.01 9.21
N LEU A 147 -20.21 7.81 8.82
CA LEU A 147 -20.39 7.30 7.47
C LEU A 147 -21.09 5.95 7.50
N THR A 148 -22.29 5.93 6.96
CA THR A 148 -23.01 4.70 6.71
C THR A 148 -23.15 4.50 5.21
N ASN A 149 -22.62 3.40 4.71
CA ASN A 149 -22.85 3.01 3.33
C ASN A 149 -24.18 2.22 3.29
N TYR A 150 -25.15 2.77 2.58
CA TYR A 150 -26.43 2.09 2.35
C TYR A 150 -26.36 1.38 0.99
N SER A 151 -26.38 0.05 1.00
CA SER A 151 -26.57 -0.74 -0.20
C SER A 151 -27.90 -1.50 -0.14
N MET A 152 -28.63 -1.53 -1.25
CA MET A 152 -29.85 -2.32 -1.39
C MET A 152 -29.52 -3.82 -1.48
N GLY A 153 -29.21 -4.44 -0.34
CA GLY A 153 -28.79 -5.83 -0.24
C GLY A 153 -27.27 -6.00 -0.37
N GLN A 154 -26.72 -6.83 0.49
CA GLN A 154 -25.33 -7.25 0.44
C GLN A 154 -25.30 -8.74 0.12
N TYR A 155 -24.42 -9.12 -0.80
CA TYR A 155 -24.15 -10.54 -1.05
C TYR A 155 -23.08 -11.02 -0.05
N ASP A 156 -23.28 -12.24 0.43
CA ASP A 156 -22.28 -12.88 1.27
C ASP A 156 -21.18 -13.51 0.39
N TYR A 157 -19.95 -13.06 0.61
CA TYR A 157 -18.76 -13.59 -0.05
C TYR A 157 -17.95 -14.53 0.87
N SER A 158 -18.49 -14.91 2.05
CA SER A 158 -17.89 -15.95 2.88
C SER A 158 -17.74 -17.24 2.05
N GLY A 159 -16.56 -17.86 2.10
CA GLY A 159 -16.27 -19.01 1.25
C GLY A 159 -15.89 -18.71 -0.22
N LYS A 160 -15.94 -17.43 -0.68
CA LYS A 160 -15.51 -17.03 -2.03
C LYS A 160 -14.09 -16.46 -2.10
N ASN A 161 -13.36 -16.43 -0.99
CA ASN A 161 -12.00 -15.90 -0.91
C ASN A 161 -11.04 -16.52 -1.94
N SER A 162 -11.07 -17.85 -2.08
CA SER A 162 -10.24 -18.56 -3.06
C SER A 162 -10.54 -18.10 -4.49
N ILE A 163 -11.81 -17.97 -4.82
CA ILE A 163 -12.29 -17.55 -6.14
C ILE A 163 -11.84 -16.09 -6.41
N ILE A 164 -12.07 -15.18 -5.46
CA ILE A 164 -11.68 -13.77 -5.59
C ILE A 164 -10.17 -13.65 -5.80
N ASN A 165 -9.36 -14.35 -5.01
CA ASN A 165 -7.91 -14.32 -5.11
C ASN A 165 -7.41 -14.90 -6.44
N GLN A 166 -7.99 -16.01 -6.91
CA GLN A 166 -7.67 -16.60 -8.21
C GLN A 166 -8.03 -15.67 -9.36
N LEU A 167 -9.17 -14.97 -9.29
CA LEU A 167 -9.57 -13.99 -10.29
C LEU A 167 -8.63 -12.79 -10.32
N ILE A 168 -8.23 -12.26 -9.15
CA ILE A 168 -7.24 -11.18 -9.06
C ILE A 168 -5.90 -11.61 -9.67
N GLU A 169 -5.45 -12.82 -9.37
CA GLU A 169 -4.22 -13.36 -9.96
C GLU A 169 -4.34 -13.52 -11.48
N ALA A 170 -5.47 -14.04 -11.95
CA ALA A 170 -5.70 -14.25 -13.37
C ALA A 170 -5.77 -12.92 -14.16
N ILE A 171 -6.41 -11.90 -13.60
CA ILE A 171 -6.43 -10.54 -14.17
C ILE A 171 -5.01 -9.98 -14.23
N THR A 172 -4.28 -10.06 -13.11
CA THR A 172 -2.92 -9.50 -13.01
C THR A 172 -1.96 -10.18 -13.98
N LYS A 173 -2.07 -11.51 -14.12
CA LYS A 173 -1.20 -12.31 -15.00
C LYS A 173 -1.77 -12.51 -16.41
N ARG A 174 -2.91 -11.91 -16.72
CA ARG A 174 -3.65 -12.05 -18.00
C ARG A 174 -3.84 -13.52 -18.40
N ARG A 175 -4.32 -14.33 -17.46
CA ARG A 175 -4.55 -15.78 -17.66
C ARG A 175 -6.01 -16.06 -17.93
N LYS A 176 -6.26 -17.06 -18.78
CA LYS A 176 -7.62 -17.63 -18.97
C LYS A 176 -7.99 -18.47 -17.78
N CYS A 177 -9.26 -18.42 -17.38
CA CYS A 177 -9.84 -19.21 -16.31
C CYS A 177 -10.96 -20.09 -16.85
N LEU A 178 -11.09 -21.30 -16.29
CA LEU A 178 -12.29 -22.10 -16.41
C LEU A 178 -13.20 -21.74 -15.23
N VAL A 179 -14.39 -21.29 -15.52
CA VAL A 179 -15.38 -20.90 -14.52
C VAL A 179 -16.57 -21.82 -14.57
N THR A 180 -17.01 -22.27 -13.40
CA THR A 180 -18.32 -22.91 -13.22
C THR A 180 -19.27 -21.85 -12.67
N TYR A 181 -20.37 -21.60 -13.36
CA TYR A 181 -21.29 -20.50 -13.06
C TYR A 181 -22.73 -20.99 -12.93
N ASP A 182 -23.38 -20.60 -11.82
CA ASP A 182 -24.81 -20.84 -11.61
C ASP A 182 -25.62 -19.71 -12.31
N SER A 183 -26.15 -20.04 -13.50
CA SER A 183 -26.90 -19.09 -14.30
C SER A 183 -28.38 -19.04 -13.91
N PRO A 184 -28.94 -17.85 -13.63
CA PRO A 184 -30.37 -17.74 -13.31
C PRO A 184 -31.30 -18.11 -14.50
N SER A 185 -30.80 -17.97 -15.71
CA SER A 185 -31.62 -18.20 -16.92
C SER A 185 -31.64 -19.65 -17.37
N ILE A 186 -30.65 -20.44 -16.97
CA ILE A 186 -30.49 -21.83 -17.37
C ILE A 186 -30.26 -22.60 -16.05
N GLN A 187 -31.23 -23.29 -15.58
CA GLN A 187 -31.18 -24.09 -14.32
C GLN A 187 -30.10 -25.20 -14.33
N LYS A 188 -28.95 -24.91 -14.88
CA LYS A 188 -27.79 -25.81 -14.97
C LYS A 188 -26.50 -25.02 -14.76
N GLU A 189 -25.56 -25.70 -14.10
CA GLU A 189 -24.18 -25.22 -14.02
C GLU A 189 -23.55 -25.17 -15.42
N ASN A 190 -23.05 -24.02 -15.79
CA ASN A 190 -22.34 -23.83 -17.05
C ASN A 190 -20.84 -23.72 -16.78
N LYS A 191 -20.04 -24.52 -17.49
CA LYS A 191 -18.57 -24.45 -17.47
C LYS A 191 -18.07 -23.84 -18.77
N PHE A 192 -17.32 -22.77 -18.65
CA PHE A 192 -16.76 -22.10 -19.81
C PHE A 192 -15.48 -21.35 -19.50
N TYR A 193 -14.64 -21.16 -20.52
CA TYR A 193 -13.42 -20.39 -20.41
C TYR A 193 -13.69 -18.91 -20.58
N ILE A 194 -13.07 -18.12 -19.69
CA ILE A 194 -13.15 -16.65 -19.74
C ILE A 194 -11.75 -16.05 -19.78
N GLU A 195 -11.66 -14.86 -20.32
CA GLU A 195 -10.51 -13.98 -20.19
C GLU A 195 -10.89 -12.84 -19.22
N PRO A 196 -10.54 -12.97 -17.93
CA PRO A 196 -10.94 -11.98 -16.92
C PRO A 196 -10.16 -10.68 -17.14
N GLU A 197 -10.88 -9.55 -17.13
CA GLU A 197 -10.29 -8.23 -17.37
C GLU A 197 -10.28 -7.35 -16.13
N LYS A 198 -11.39 -7.31 -15.38
CA LYS A 198 -11.54 -6.39 -14.26
C LYS A 198 -12.61 -6.85 -13.27
N LEU A 199 -12.38 -6.56 -11.99
CA LEU A 199 -13.43 -6.62 -10.96
C LEU A 199 -14.19 -5.30 -10.93
N LEU A 200 -15.51 -5.38 -10.81
CA LEU A 200 -16.43 -4.24 -10.74
C LEU A 200 -17.27 -4.34 -9.47
N ILE A 201 -17.28 -3.28 -8.68
CA ILE A 201 -18.25 -3.10 -7.60
C ILE A 201 -19.42 -2.32 -8.16
N TYR A 202 -20.62 -2.93 -8.12
CA TYR A 202 -21.83 -2.32 -8.67
C TYR A 202 -23.06 -2.72 -7.86
N HIS A 203 -23.87 -1.75 -7.45
CA HIS A 203 -25.11 -1.95 -6.68
C HIS A 203 -24.98 -2.96 -5.52
N GLY A 204 -23.95 -2.84 -4.69
CA GLY A 204 -23.74 -3.72 -3.54
C GLY A 204 -23.26 -5.13 -3.88
N GLY A 205 -22.89 -5.40 -5.13
CA GLY A 205 -22.36 -6.68 -5.60
C GLY A 205 -20.97 -6.55 -6.24
N LEU A 206 -20.21 -7.63 -6.17
CA LEU A 206 -18.92 -7.79 -6.84
C LEU A 206 -19.12 -8.60 -8.12
N TYR A 207 -18.68 -8.05 -9.21
CA TYR A 207 -18.83 -8.61 -10.56
C TYR A 207 -17.46 -8.75 -11.21
N LEU A 208 -17.37 -9.71 -12.14
CA LEU A 208 -16.25 -9.89 -13.01
C LEU A 208 -16.60 -9.43 -14.41
N ILE A 209 -15.80 -8.50 -14.95
CA ILE A 209 -15.85 -8.13 -16.38
C ILE A 209 -14.88 -9.06 -17.10
N PHE A 210 -15.35 -9.68 -18.18
CA PHE A 210 -14.53 -10.52 -19.03
C PHE A 210 -14.87 -10.31 -20.51
N TYR A 211 -13.89 -10.54 -21.36
CA TYR A 211 -14.06 -10.38 -22.81
C TYR A 211 -14.48 -11.69 -23.48
N VAL A 212 -15.51 -11.61 -24.30
CA VAL A 212 -16.00 -12.74 -25.12
C VAL A 212 -15.54 -12.56 -26.55
N ARG A 213 -14.52 -13.32 -26.96
CA ARG A 213 -13.90 -13.18 -28.29
C ARG A 213 -14.85 -13.44 -29.46
N THR A 214 -15.75 -14.40 -29.30
CA THR A 214 -16.73 -14.80 -30.37
C THR A 214 -17.73 -13.70 -30.69
N GLN A 215 -18.09 -12.89 -29.71
CA GLN A 215 -19.08 -11.81 -29.79
C GLN A 215 -18.41 -10.42 -29.83
N LYS A 216 -17.10 -10.35 -29.53
CA LYS A 216 -16.33 -9.10 -29.46
C LYS A 216 -16.93 -8.11 -28.44
N GLU A 217 -17.49 -8.62 -27.35
CA GLU A 217 -18.18 -7.85 -26.31
C GLU A 217 -17.64 -8.17 -24.93
N PHE A 218 -17.86 -7.24 -23.99
CA PHE A 218 -17.60 -7.46 -22.57
C PHE A 218 -18.88 -7.92 -21.88
N TRP A 219 -18.74 -8.97 -21.11
CA TRP A 219 -19.82 -9.51 -20.31
C TRP A 219 -19.52 -9.43 -18.82
N LEU A 220 -20.58 -9.55 -18.00
CA LEU A 220 -20.52 -9.49 -16.56
C LEU A 220 -20.93 -10.82 -15.95
N LEU A 221 -20.14 -11.30 -14.97
CA LEU A 221 -20.50 -12.40 -14.10
C LEU A 221 -20.58 -11.92 -12.67
N ALA A 222 -21.65 -12.25 -11.96
CA ALA A 222 -21.77 -11.99 -10.53
C ALA A 222 -20.91 -13.01 -9.74
N ILE A 223 -19.95 -12.53 -8.95
CA ILE A 223 -18.98 -13.42 -8.27
C ILE A 223 -19.64 -14.36 -7.27
N HIS A 224 -20.71 -13.95 -6.58
CA HIS A 224 -21.44 -14.81 -5.65
C HIS A 224 -22.02 -16.08 -6.31
N ARG A 225 -22.18 -16.08 -7.65
CA ARG A 225 -22.68 -17.23 -8.44
C ARG A 225 -21.57 -18.08 -9.09
N ILE A 226 -20.32 -17.72 -8.94
CA ILE A 226 -19.20 -18.57 -9.36
C ILE A 226 -19.04 -19.69 -8.31
N LEU A 227 -18.99 -20.93 -8.76
CA LEU A 227 -18.91 -22.12 -7.91
C LEU A 227 -17.46 -22.62 -7.76
#